data_7d8ba8032e78e1c6f79d53a5ca5b96f3
#
_entry.id   7d8ba8032e78e1c6f79d53a5ca5b96f3
#
_cell.length_a   1.000
_cell.length_b   1.000
_cell.length_c   1.000
_cell.angle_alpha   90.00
_cell.angle_beta   90.00
_cell.angle_gamma   90.00
#
_symmetry.space_group_name_H-M   'P 1'
#
loop_
_entity.id
_entity.type
_entity.pdbx_description
1 polymer ?
#
loop_
_entity_poly.entity_id
_entity_poly.type
_entity_poly.pdbx_seq_one_letter_code
_entity_poly.pdbx_strand_id
1 'polypeptide(L)'
;MSHLEELIYQYYEWKGYVVRRNTKVGRLRHGGWECELDIVAFNHQDRHLIHLEPSIDAHSWSKREERFKKKFEAGRKYIFKEIFPWLSSDMEIEQIAILISKGTRELIAGRKIIII
;
A
#
# COMPACT_ATOMS: atom_id res chain seq x y z
N MET A 1 13.36 3.25 5.04
CA MET A 1 12.20 4.10 4.74
C MET A 1 12.61 5.31 3.93
N SER A 2 11.83 5.68 2.93
CA SER A 2 12.15 6.84 2.11
C SER A 2 11.53 8.11 2.70
N HIS A 3 12.05 9.25 2.28
CA HIS A 3 11.50 10.54 2.66
C HIS A 3 10.05 10.69 2.15
N LEU A 4 9.76 10.14 0.98
CA LEU A 4 8.43 10.13 0.40
C LEU A 4 7.43 9.39 1.29
N GLU A 5 7.81 8.20 1.79
CA GLU A 5 6.95 7.44 2.69
C GLU A 5 6.65 8.22 3.97
N GLU A 6 7.65 8.91 4.51
CA GLU A 6 7.46 9.73 5.71
C GLU A 6 6.46 10.86 5.49
N LEU A 7 6.55 11.55 4.34
CA LEU A 7 5.62 12.61 4.00
C LEU A 7 4.18 12.09 3.86
N ILE A 8 4.02 10.95 3.22
CA ILE A 8 2.69 10.33 3.04
C ILE A 8 2.12 9.92 4.40
N TYR A 9 2.95 9.30 5.24
CA TYR A 9 2.55 8.91 6.58
C TYR A 9 2.05 10.12 7.36
N GLN A 10 2.81 11.22 7.38
CA GLN A 10 2.43 12.43 8.11
C GLN A 10 1.14 13.04 7.56
N TYR A 11 0.97 13.02 6.25
CA TYR A 11 -0.24 13.54 5.62
C TYR A 11 -1.49 12.80 6.10
N TYR A 12 -1.47 11.47 6.06
CA TYR A 12 -2.64 10.68 6.46
C TYR A 12 -2.88 10.74 7.96
N GLU A 13 -1.82 10.78 8.76
CA GLU A 13 -1.97 10.94 10.20
C GLU A 13 -2.63 12.29 10.52
N TRP A 14 -2.19 13.34 9.84
CA TRP A 14 -2.80 14.66 9.98
C TRP A 14 -4.27 14.68 9.56
N LYS A 15 -4.64 13.90 8.57
CA LYS A 15 -6.02 13.78 8.10
C LYS A 15 -6.91 12.94 9.01
N GLY A 16 -6.37 12.41 10.08
CA GLY A 16 -7.13 11.64 11.05
C GLY A 16 -7.17 10.13 10.82
N TYR A 17 -6.28 9.62 9.97
CA TYR A 17 -6.18 8.18 9.73
C TYR A 17 -5.33 7.51 10.79
N VAL A 18 -5.68 6.28 11.14
CA VAL A 18 -4.78 5.37 11.85
C VAL A 18 -3.88 4.75 10.80
N VAL A 19 -2.58 5.01 10.90
CA VAL A 19 -1.62 4.60 9.86
C VAL A 19 -0.71 3.50 10.37
N ARG A 20 -0.55 2.45 9.56
CA ARG A 20 0.44 1.40 9.78
C ARG A 20 1.40 1.44 8.62
N ARG A 21 2.69 1.47 8.91
CA ARG A 21 3.71 1.55 7.86
C ARG A 21 4.78 0.49 8.05
N ASN A 22 5.40 0.11 6.93
CA ASN A 22 6.48 -0.89 6.90
C ASN A 22 6.09 -2.16 7.66
N THR A 23 4.89 -2.66 7.38
CA THR A 23 4.33 -3.78 8.10
C THR A 23 4.55 -5.07 7.31
N LYS A 24 5.29 -5.99 7.91
CA LYS A 24 5.53 -7.29 7.31
C LYS A 24 4.32 -8.19 7.52
N VAL A 25 3.92 -8.89 6.46
CA VAL A 25 2.73 -9.74 6.47
C VAL A 25 3.03 -11.11 5.87
N GLY A 26 2.23 -12.10 6.25
CA GLY A 26 2.35 -13.43 5.69
C GLY A 26 3.59 -14.16 6.19
N ARG A 27 3.65 -14.47 7.47
CA ARG A 27 4.80 -15.17 8.04
C ARG A 27 5.02 -16.50 7.34
N LEU A 28 6.25 -16.71 6.87
CA LEU A 28 6.63 -17.93 6.18
C LEU A 28 7.02 -19.02 7.19
N ARG A 29 6.82 -20.28 6.77
CA ARG A 29 7.02 -21.46 7.62
C ARG A 29 8.43 -21.53 8.19
N HIS A 30 9.42 -21.19 7.39
CA HIS A 30 10.84 -21.31 7.77
C HIS A 30 11.48 -19.98 8.12
N GLY A 31 10.68 -19.00 8.49
CA GLY A 31 11.15 -17.65 8.81
C GLY A 31 10.94 -16.69 7.67
N GLY A 32 10.98 -15.38 7.99
CA GLY A 32 10.73 -14.34 7.01
C GLY A 32 9.25 -14.13 6.75
N TRP A 33 8.96 -13.31 5.77
CA TRP A 33 7.62 -12.83 5.49
C TRP A 33 7.35 -12.86 3.98
N GLU A 34 6.09 -13.02 3.62
CA GLU A 34 5.69 -13.04 2.21
C GLU A 34 5.89 -11.66 1.58
N CYS A 35 5.54 -10.60 2.30
CA CYS A 35 5.61 -9.25 1.76
C CYS A 35 5.69 -8.21 2.88
N GLU A 36 6.11 -7.00 2.53
CA GLU A 36 6.04 -5.84 3.42
C GLU A 36 5.15 -4.80 2.76
N LEU A 37 4.17 -4.30 3.48
CA LEU A 37 3.27 -3.25 3.00
C LEU A 37 3.76 -1.91 3.52
N ASP A 38 3.94 -0.96 2.62
CA ASP A 38 4.57 0.30 2.99
C ASP A 38 3.64 1.19 3.83
N ILE A 39 2.41 1.43 3.37
CA ILE A 39 1.46 2.25 4.11
C ILE A 39 0.05 1.67 3.97
N VAL A 40 -0.59 1.42 5.11
CA VAL A 40 -2.00 1.05 5.17
C VAL A 40 -2.66 1.95 6.20
N ALA A 41 -3.74 2.61 5.84
CA ALA A 41 -4.37 3.60 6.70
C ALA A 41 -5.90 3.47 6.70
N PHE A 42 -6.50 3.73 7.84
CA PHE A 42 -7.95 3.67 7.99
C PHE A 42 -8.48 4.94 8.65
N ASN A 43 -9.47 5.57 8.02
CA ASN A 43 -10.18 6.69 8.61
C ASN A 43 -11.49 6.18 9.20
N HIS A 44 -11.60 6.29 10.50
CA HIS A 44 -12.75 5.77 11.23
C HIS A 44 -14.04 6.55 10.92
N GLN A 45 -13.93 7.86 10.79
CA GLN A 45 -15.06 8.73 10.51
C GLN A 45 -15.66 8.49 9.13
N ASP A 46 -14.80 8.45 8.12
CA ASP A 46 -15.21 8.27 6.72
C ASP A 46 -15.30 6.81 6.31
N ARG A 47 -14.89 5.90 7.19
CA ARG A 47 -14.80 4.47 6.93
C ARG A 47 -14.03 4.21 5.64
N HIS A 48 -12.89 4.87 5.50
CA HIS A 48 -12.06 4.78 4.31
C HIS A 48 -10.78 4.01 4.63
N LEU A 49 -10.60 2.89 3.93
CA LEU A 49 -9.41 2.03 4.06
C LEU A 49 -8.58 2.18 2.80
N ILE A 50 -7.33 2.58 2.97
CA ILE A 50 -6.45 2.84 1.85
C ILE A 50 -5.11 2.12 2.03
N HIS A 51 -4.59 1.58 0.92
CA HIS A 51 -3.30 0.92 0.85
C HIS A 51 -2.45 1.64 -0.19
N LEU A 52 -1.34 2.21 0.25
CA LEU A 52 -0.49 3.04 -0.58
C LEU A 52 0.89 2.42 -0.71
N GLU A 53 1.39 2.32 -1.94
CA GLU A 53 2.73 1.82 -2.22
C GLU A 53 3.51 2.87 -2.99
N PRO A 54 4.33 3.67 -2.30
CA PRO A 54 5.16 4.67 -2.96
C PRO A 54 6.43 4.03 -3.52
N SER A 55 6.89 4.55 -4.65
CA SER A 55 8.14 4.10 -5.24
C SER A 55 8.82 5.25 -5.97
N ILE A 56 10.12 5.37 -5.76
CA ILE A 56 10.96 6.34 -6.44
C ILE A 56 11.97 5.67 -7.37
N ASP A 57 11.91 4.34 -7.49
CA ASP A 57 12.86 3.61 -8.32
C ASP A 57 12.62 3.82 -9.81
N ALA A 58 13.66 3.53 -10.62
CA ALA A 58 13.65 3.72 -12.05
C ALA A 58 13.63 2.40 -12.81
N HIS A 59 13.05 1.37 -12.22
CA HIS A 59 12.94 0.07 -12.89
C HIS A 59 12.02 0.13 -14.11
N SER A 60 12.16 -0.86 -15.00
CA SER A 60 11.29 -0.98 -16.15
C SER A 60 9.83 -1.13 -15.73
N TRP A 61 8.91 -0.78 -16.63
CA TRP A 61 7.49 -0.92 -16.33
C TRP A 61 7.08 -2.36 -16.02
N SER A 62 7.69 -3.34 -16.69
CA SER A 62 7.35 -4.74 -16.38
C SER A 62 7.74 -5.14 -14.96
N LYS A 63 8.90 -4.68 -14.49
CA LYS A 63 9.32 -4.93 -13.10
C LYS A 63 8.46 -4.19 -12.09
N ARG A 64 8.10 -2.95 -12.39
CA ARG A 64 7.20 -2.17 -11.55
C ARG A 64 5.83 -2.83 -11.44
N GLU A 65 5.29 -3.26 -12.59
CA GLU A 65 4.00 -3.93 -12.67
C GLU A 65 3.99 -5.18 -11.79
N GLU A 66 5.02 -6.01 -11.90
CA GLU A 66 5.16 -7.23 -11.11
C GLU A 66 5.27 -6.94 -9.62
N ARG A 67 6.08 -5.95 -9.26
CA ARG A 67 6.28 -5.55 -7.86
C ARG A 67 4.99 -5.02 -7.24
N PHE A 68 4.32 -4.11 -7.91
CA PHE A 68 3.07 -3.55 -7.39
C PHE A 68 1.96 -4.58 -7.32
N LYS A 69 1.90 -5.47 -8.31
CA LYS A 69 0.94 -6.58 -8.28
C LYS A 69 1.13 -7.43 -7.03
N LYS A 70 2.36 -7.81 -6.74
CA LYS A 70 2.66 -8.59 -5.53
C LYS A 70 2.24 -7.85 -4.26
N LYS A 71 2.58 -6.57 -4.16
CA LYS A 71 2.26 -5.75 -3.00
C LYS A 71 0.75 -5.58 -2.81
N PHE A 72 0.03 -5.29 -3.88
CA PHE A 72 -1.41 -5.09 -3.80
C PHE A 72 -2.17 -6.38 -3.54
N GLU A 73 -1.73 -7.50 -4.09
CA GLU A 73 -2.33 -8.80 -3.78
C GLU A 73 -2.11 -9.18 -2.32
N ALA A 74 -0.90 -8.93 -1.80
CA ALA A 74 -0.61 -9.16 -0.38
C ALA A 74 -1.48 -8.27 0.50
N GLY A 75 -1.72 -7.02 0.11
CA GLY A 75 -2.61 -6.14 0.83
C GLY A 75 -4.02 -6.71 0.93
N ARG A 76 -4.58 -7.14 -0.19
CA ARG A 76 -5.93 -7.72 -0.19
C ARG A 76 -6.01 -9.01 0.63
N LYS A 77 -4.92 -9.77 0.69
CA LYS A 77 -4.88 -11.02 1.42
C LYS A 77 -4.72 -10.82 2.93
N TYR A 78 -3.93 -9.84 3.34
CA TYR A 78 -3.48 -9.75 4.72
C TYR A 78 -3.97 -8.55 5.53
N ILE A 79 -4.47 -7.49 4.91
CA ILE A 79 -4.88 -6.31 5.67
C ILE A 79 -5.93 -6.65 6.73
N PHE A 80 -6.95 -7.41 6.37
CA PHE A 80 -8.01 -7.78 7.32
C PHE A 80 -7.60 -8.87 8.30
N LYS A 81 -6.55 -9.64 7.98
CA LYS A 81 -6.09 -10.71 8.87
C LYS A 81 -5.06 -10.22 9.87
N GLU A 82 -4.14 -9.35 9.44
CA GLU A 82 -2.95 -9.06 10.22
C GLU A 82 -2.76 -7.59 10.59
N ILE A 83 -3.38 -6.66 9.88
CA ILE A 83 -3.19 -5.24 10.13
C ILE A 83 -4.38 -4.62 10.85
N PHE A 84 -5.58 -4.80 10.31
CA PHE A 84 -6.82 -4.28 10.88
C PHE A 84 -7.84 -5.41 11.07
N PRO A 85 -7.57 -6.35 11.97
CA PRO A 85 -8.45 -7.53 12.13
C PRO A 85 -9.85 -7.22 12.66
N TRP A 86 -10.05 -6.02 13.23
CA TRP A 86 -11.37 -5.61 13.71
C TRP A 86 -12.28 -5.04 12.60
N LEU A 87 -11.74 -4.85 11.39
CA LEU A 87 -12.56 -4.36 10.29
C LEU A 87 -13.25 -5.51 9.57
N SER A 88 -14.42 -5.22 9.00
CA SER A 88 -15.15 -6.21 8.20
C SER A 88 -14.38 -6.52 6.92
N SER A 89 -14.22 -7.81 6.62
CA SER A 89 -13.45 -8.25 5.47
C SER A 89 -14.11 -7.95 4.13
N ASP A 90 -15.36 -7.49 4.14
CA ASP A 90 -16.06 -7.08 2.92
C ASP A 90 -15.89 -5.60 2.61
N MET A 91 -15.19 -4.86 3.47
CA MET A 91 -14.89 -3.46 3.24
C MET A 91 -13.97 -3.30 2.03
N GLU A 92 -14.23 -2.29 1.22
CA GLU A 92 -13.41 -2.00 0.05
C GLU A 92 -12.08 -1.39 0.47
N ILE A 93 -11.00 -1.83 -0.19
CA ILE A 93 -9.66 -1.27 0.01
C ILE A 93 -9.30 -0.45 -1.23
N GLU A 94 -9.09 0.84 -1.04
CA GLU A 94 -8.56 1.67 -2.13
C GLU A 94 -7.06 1.48 -2.19
N GLN A 95 -6.54 0.97 -3.30
CA GLN A 95 -5.11 0.71 -3.47
C GLN A 95 -4.53 1.64 -4.52
N ILE A 96 -3.48 2.37 -4.14
CA ILE A 96 -2.90 3.42 -4.97
C ILE A 96 -1.39 3.28 -5.01
N ALA A 97 -0.83 3.34 -6.21
CA ALA A 97 0.61 3.44 -6.41
C ALA A 97 0.99 4.92 -6.52
N ILE A 98 2.01 5.32 -5.79
CA ILE A 98 2.50 6.71 -5.83
C ILE A 98 3.87 6.71 -6.46
N LEU A 99 4.00 7.39 -7.60
CA LEU A 99 5.20 7.40 -8.43
C LEU A 99 5.67 8.82 -8.69
N ILE A 100 6.96 8.97 -9.03
CA ILE A 100 7.51 10.25 -9.47
C ILE A 100 7.08 10.51 -10.92
N SER A 101 7.04 9.48 -11.74
CA SER A 101 6.66 9.60 -13.14
C SER A 101 5.92 8.34 -13.60
N LYS A 102 4.87 8.52 -14.38
CA LYS A 102 4.10 7.41 -14.93
C LYS A 102 4.18 7.31 -16.46
N GLY A 103 4.83 8.29 -17.12
CA GLY A 103 4.79 8.37 -18.57
C GLY A 103 3.35 8.53 -19.06
N THR A 104 2.91 7.64 -19.95
CA THR A 104 1.54 7.64 -20.45
C THR A 104 0.61 6.69 -19.72
N ARG A 105 1.08 6.02 -18.67
CA ARG A 105 0.28 5.02 -17.96
C ARG A 105 -0.67 5.67 -16.97
N GLU A 106 -1.88 5.11 -16.90
CA GLU A 106 -2.90 5.54 -15.94
C GLU A 106 -3.07 4.55 -14.79
N LEU A 107 -2.74 3.27 -15.04
CA LEU A 107 -2.87 2.21 -14.05
C LEU A 107 -1.61 1.38 -13.97
N ILE A 108 -1.35 0.80 -12.81
CA ILE A 108 -0.32 -0.21 -12.61
C ILE A 108 -0.91 -1.33 -11.76
N ALA A 109 -0.69 -2.59 -12.18
CA ALA A 109 -1.29 -3.75 -11.53
C ALA A 109 -2.81 -3.58 -11.33
N GLY A 110 -3.47 -2.90 -12.28
CA GLY A 110 -4.90 -2.62 -12.21
C GLY A 110 -5.30 -1.56 -11.19
N ARG A 111 -4.34 -0.87 -10.59
CA ARG A 111 -4.61 0.13 -9.56
C ARG A 111 -4.23 1.53 -10.01
N LYS A 112 -4.86 2.51 -9.38
CA LYS A 112 -4.66 3.92 -9.70
C LYS A 112 -3.22 4.35 -9.42
N ILE A 113 -2.69 5.22 -10.28
CA ILE A 113 -1.38 5.84 -10.09
C ILE A 113 -1.57 7.31 -9.72
N ILE A 114 -0.87 7.76 -8.69
CA ILE A 114 -0.78 9.17 -8.33
C ILE A 114 0.67 9.62 -8.53
N ILE A 115 0.84 10.75 -9.21
CA ILE A 115 2.16 11.33 -9.45
C ILE A 115 2.41 12.46 -8.44
N ILE A 116 3.60 12.50 -7.92
CA ILE A 116 4.04 13.55 -7.03
C ILE A 116 4.91 14.54 -7.77
#